data_dc55dd39b66b164a149dd6e95467edd8
#
_entry.id   dc55dd39b66b164a149dd6e95467edd8
#
_cell.length_a   1.000
_cell.length_b   1.000
_cell.length_c   1.000
_cell.angle_alpha   90.00
_cell.angle_beta   90.00
_cell.angle_gamma   90.00
#
_symmetry.space_group_name_H-M   'P 1'
#
loop_
_entity.id
_entity.type
_entity.pdbx_description
1 polymer ?
#
loop_
_entity_poly.entity_id
_entity_poly.type
_entity_poly.pdbx_seq_one_letter_code
_entity_poly.pdbx_strand_id
1 'polypeptide(L)'
;MQYLLLIYSNEAGMAAAPKEAAVQMSAAYGAYTEAMKKAGVFLAGERLKPTKIATTVRVAGGKTNVIDGPYADTKEQLGGYYLIEVPDMDAAISWAARCPGAGTGTMEVRPIWPMAEYMPAYTA
;
A
#
# COMPACT_ATOMS: atom_id res chain seq x y z
N MET A 1 2.39 0.15 -17.77
CA MET A 1 3.35 0.34 -16.66
C MET A 1 2.71 -0.02 -15.35
N GLN A 2 3.50 -0.53 -14.43
CA GLN A 2 3.01 -0.90 -13.11
C GLN A 2 3.28 0.21 -12.10
N TYR A 3 2.34 0.39 -11.20
CA TYR A 3 2.43 1.37 -10.11
C TYR A 3 1.99 0.73 -8.81
N LEU A 4 2.69 1.08 -7.74
CA LEU A 4 2.32 0.68 -6.39
C LEU A 4 1.60 1.84 -5.73
N LEU A 5 0.39 1.58 -5.25
CA LEU A 5 -0.40 2.54 -4.49
C LEU A 5 -0.26 2.18 -3.01
N LEU A 6 0.45 2.99 -2.26
CA LEU A 6 0.70 2.77 -0.83
C LEU A 6 -0.31 3.58 -0.02
N ILE A 7 -0.96 2.93 0.92
CA ILE A 7 -2.06 3.50 1.71
C ILE A 7 -1.58 3.75 3.12
N TYR A 8 -1.49 5.02 3.51
CA TYR A 8 -1.09 5.44 4.85
C TYR A 8 -2.29 6.00 5.61
N SER A 9 -2.43 5.62 6.87
CA SER A 9 -3.52 6.11 7.72
C SER A 9 -3.10 6.11 9.19
N ASN A 10 -3.81 6.88 10.01
CA ASN A 10 -3.58 6.91 11.44
C ASN A 10 -4.23 5.69 12.08
N GLU A 11 -3.43 4.70 12.49
CA GLU A 11 -3.92 3.45 13.07
C GLU A 11 -4.69 3.69 14.38
N ALA A 12 -4.23 4.60 15.23
CA ALA A 12 -4.87 4.90 16.49
C ALA A 12 -6.27 5.50 16.26
N GLY A 13 -6.39 6.40 15.28
CA GLY A 13 -7.68 6.97 14.91
C GLY A 13 -8.65 5.93 14.36
N MET A 14 -8.15 5.01 13.55
CA MET A 14 -8.94 3.92 13.00
C MET A 14 -9.41 2.95 14.09
N ALA A 15 -8.54 2.61 15.03
CA ALA A 15 -8.89 1.72 16.14
C ALA A 15 -9.93 2.34 17.09
N ALA A 16 -9.94 3.68 17.21
CA ALA A 16 -10.90 4.41 18.04
C ALA A 16 -12.23 4.69 17.31
N ALA A 17 -12.31 4.44 16.00
CA ALA A 17 -13.50 4.70 15.21
C ALA A 17 -14.65 3.74 15.58
N PRO A 18 -15.91 4.19 15.44
CA PRO A 18 -17.06 3.31 15.64
C PRO A 18 -17.03 2.10 14.70
N LYS A 19 -17.58 0.99 15.16
CA LYS A 19 -17.66 -0.25 14.36
C LYS A 19 -18.34 -0.02 13.01
N GLU A 20 -19.37 0.83 12.97
CA GLU A 20 -20.07 1.17 11.73
C GLU A 20 -19.15 1.81 10.71
N ALA A 21 -18.24 2.68 11.13
CA ALA A 21 -17.26 3.31 10.24
C ALA A 21 -16.34 2.26 9.61
N ALA A 22 -15.92 1.27 10.39
CA ALA A 22 -15.09 0.17 9.88
C ALA A 22 -15.85 -0.67 8.84
N VAL A 23 -17.13 -0.95 9.08
CA VAL A 23 -17.98 -1.69 8.15
C VAL A 23 -18.16 -0.92 6.84
N GLN A 24 -18.44 0.38 6.92
CA GLN A 24 -18.58 1.23 5.74
C GLN A 24 -17.30 1.33 4.94
N MET A 25 -16.15 1.47 5.62
CA MET A 25 -14.85 1.54 4.97
C MET A 25 -14.52 0.22 4.27
N SER A 26 -14.81 -0.90 4.90
CA SER A 26 -14.62 -2.23 4.30
C SER A 26 -15.44 -2.39 3.02
N ALA A 27 -16.70 -1.96 3.05
CA ALA A 27 -17.58 -2.00 1.87
C ALA A 27 -17.06 -1.09 0.76
N ALA A 28 -16.57 0.09 1.10
CA ALA A 28 -16.00 1.03 0.14
C ALA A 28 -14.75 0.47 -0.54
N TYR A 29 -13.87 -0.19 0.21
CA TYR A 29 -12.69 -0.86 -0.35
C TYR A 29 -13.07 -2.03 -1.23
N GLY A 30 -14.11 -2.77 -0.87
CA GLY A 30 -14.64 -3.85 -1.71
C GLY A 30 -15.11 -3.33 -3.06
N ALA A 31 -15.88 -2.25 -3.06
CA ALA A 31 -16.37 -1.62 -4.29
C ALA A 31 -15.23 -1.06 -5.14
N TYR A 32 -14.25 -0.43 -4.49
CA TYR A 32 -13.06 0.10 -5.16
C TYR A 32 -12.26 -1.01 -5.86
N THR A 33 -12.02 -2.11 -5.16
CA THR A 33 -11.31 -3.27 -5.71
C THR A 33 -12.05 -3.86 -6.91
N GLU A 34 -13.39 -3.99 -6.82
CA GLU A 34 -14.19 -4.47 -7.94
C GLU A 34 -14.13 -3.53 -9.14
N ALA A 35 -14.13 -2.21 -8.91
CA ALA A 35 -13.99 -1.23 -9.99
C ALA A 35 -12.64 -1.38 -10.71
N MET A 36 -11.56 -1.60 -9.96
CA MET A 36 -10.23 -1.84 -10.53
C MET A 36 -10.18 -3.13 -11.34
N LYS A 37 -10.82 -4.19 -10.87
CA LYS A 37 -10.90 -5.48 -11.58
C LYS A 37 -11.69 -5.33 -12.88
N LYS A 38 -12.83 -4.64 -12.82
CA LYS A 38 -13.64 -4.38 -14.02
C LYS A 38 -12.89 -3.55 -15.06
N ALA A 39 -12.09 -2.60 -14.61
CA ALA A 39 -11.28 -1.78 -15.51
C ALA A 39 -10.06 -2.53 -16.06
N GLY A 40 -9.77 -3.72 -15.54
CA GLY A 40 -8.62 -4.52 -15.96
C GLY A 40 -7.28 -4.00 -15.46
N VAL A 41 -7.27 -3.16 -14.42
CA VAL A 41 -6.03 -2.56 -13.90
C VAL A 41 -5.49 -3.26 -12.66
N PHE A 42 -6.30 -4.04 -11.96
CA PHE A 42 -5.92 -4.69 -10.72
C PHE A 42 -4.94 -5.85 -10.96
N LEU A 43 -3.79 -5.81 -10.29
CA LEU A 43 -2.83 -6.93 -10.29
C LEU A 43 -2.79 -7.60 -8.93
N ALA A 44 -2.66 -6.83 -7.85
CA ALA A 44 -2.58 -7.35 -6.49
C ALA A 44 -2.98 -6.25 -5.51
N GLY A 45 -3.31 -6.66 -4.29
CA GLY A 45 -3.59 -5.73 -3.20
C GLY A 45 -3.79 -6.49 -1.92
N GLU A 46 -3.24 -5.94 -0.81
CA GLU A 46 -3.34 -6.57 0.50
C GLU A 46 -3.45 -5.52 1.59
N ARG A 47 -4.19 -5.85 2.63
CA ARG A 47 -4.24 -5.07 3.86
C ARG A 47 -3.20 -5.61 4.83
N LEU A 48 -2.47 -4.70 5.48
CA LEU A 48 -1.48 -5.06 6.49
C LEU A 48 -2.09 -5.00 7.88
N LYS A 49 -1.61 -5.87 8.77
CA LYS A 49 -1.94 -5.81 10.19
C LYS A 49 -1.28 -4.58 10.83
N PRO A 50 -1.74 -4.14 12.02
CA PRO A 50 -1.18 -2.96 12.69
C PRO A 50 0.32 -3.05 12.90
N THR A 51 0.98 -1.89 12.91
CA THR A 51 2.45 -1.80 13.02
C THR A 51 3.00 -2.36 14.32
N LYS A 52 2.20 -2.42 15.40
CA LYS A 52 2.65 -2.98 16.68
C LYS A 52 3.05 -4.45 16.59
N ILE A 53 2.58 -5.18 15.58
CA ILE A 53 2.95 -6.57 15.36
C ILE A 53 3.95 -6.74 14.21
N ALA A 54 4.48 -5.63 13.70
CA ALA A 54 5.56 -5.67 12.72
C ALA A 54 6.85 -6.13 13.37
N THR A 55 7.74 -6.66 12.56
CA THR A 55 9.09 -7.07 12.99
C THR A 55 10.08 -6.43 12.05
N THR A 56 11.10 -5.80 12.62
CA THR A 56 12.19 -5.15 11.87
C THR A 56 13.45 -5.99 11.98
N VAL A 57 14.10 -6.25 10.86
CA VAL A 57 15.34 -7.05 10.81
C VAL A 57 16.44 -6.25 10.17
N ARG A 58 17.61 -6.20 10.84
CA ARG A 58 18.84 -5.63 10.29
C ARG A 58 19.98 -6.62 10.47
N VAL A 59 20.88 -6.64 9.52
CA VAL A 59 22.11 -7.41 9.61
C VAL A 59 23.28 -6.44 9.59
N ALA A 60 24.11 -6.47 10.65
CA ALA A 60 25.28 -5.61 10.80
C ALA A 60 26.45 -6.47 11.28
N GLY A 61 27.61 -6.37 10.59
CA GLY A 61 28.80 -7.15 10.95
C GLY A 61 28.55 -8.67 10.94
N GLY A 62 27.71 -9.15 10.03
CA GLY A 62 27.33 -10.56 9.95
C GLY A 62 26.34 -11.02 11.00
N LYS A 63 25.86 -10.10 11.85
CA LYS A 63 24.92 -10.42 12.94
C LYS A 63 23.51 -9.94 12.61
N THR A 64 22.53 -10.83 12.76
CA THR A 64 21.12 -10.52 12.56
C THR A 64 20.54 -9.91 13.84
N ASN A 65 19.96 -8.71 13.70
CA ASN A 65 19.22 -8.05 14.77
C ASN A 65 17.75 -8.04 14.43
N VAL A 66 16.92 -8.53 15.34
CA VAL A 66 15.47 -8.59 15.19
C VAL A 66 14.83 -7.70 16.25
N ILE A 67 14.02 -6.76 15.84
CA ILE A 67 13.37 -5.79 16.72
C ILE A 67 11.86 -5.86 16.51
N ASP A 68 11.11 -5.97 17.61
CA ASP A 68 9.65 -5.92 17.55
C ASP A 68 9.21 -4.48 17.26
N GLY A 69 8.31 -4.33 16.32
CA GLY A 69 7.76 -3.05 15.93
C GLY A 69 8.21 -2.60 14.53
N PRO A 70 7.66 -1.48 14.06
CA PRO A 70 7.96 -0.96 12.73
C PRO A 70 9.34 -0.31 12.67
N TYR A 71 9.90 -0.26 11.46
CA TYR A 71 11.17 0.40 11.20
C TYR A 71 11.14 1.90 11.54
N ALA A 72 10.05 2.57 11.21
CA ALA A 72 9.89 4.00 11.41
C ALA A 72 8.65 4.30 12.25
N ASP A 73 8.78 5.27 13.16
CA ASP A 73 7.67 5.83 13.92
C ASP A 73 7.12 7.04 13.16
N THR A 74 5.90 6.92 12.66
CA THR A 74 5.28 7.92 11.80
C THR A 74 3.90 8.30 12.31
N LYS A 75 3.39 9.46 11.87
CA LYS A 75 2.03 9.90 12.22
C LYS A 75 0.96 9.06 11.54
N GLU A 76 1.24 8.66 10.31
CA GLU A 76 0.40 7.74 9.55
C GLU A 76 1.22 6.50 9.24
N GLN A 77 0.62 5.35 9.36
CA GLN A 77 1.27 4.07 9.18
C GLN A 77 0.82 3.44 7.87
N LEU A 78 1.73 2.70 7.23
CA LEU A 78 1.41 1.93 6.03
C LEU A 78 0.41 0.83 6.41
N GLY A 79 -0.80 0.91 5.86
CA GLY A 79 -1.88 -0.02 6.19
C GLY A 79 -2.21 -0.99 5.07
N GLY A 80 -1.70 -0.77 3.87
CA GLY A 80 -1.98 -1.64 2.74
C GLY A 80 -1.43 -1.10 1.45
N TYR A 81 -1.65 -1.86 0.38
CA TYR A 81 -1.20 -1.45 -0.94
C TYR A 81 -2.07 -2.06 -2.03
N TYR A 82 -2.00 -1.45 -3.21
CA TYR A 82 -2.48 -2.02 -4.46
C TYR A 82 -1.35 -1.95 -5.49
N LEU A 83 -1.25 -2.98 -6.29
CA LEU A 83 -0.39 -3.00 -7.48
C LEU A 83 -1.30 -2.96 -8.70
N ILE A 84 -1.11 -1.97 -9.56
CA ILE A 84 -1.96 -1.75 -10.73
C ILE A 84 -1.14 -1.63 -12.01
N GLU A 85 -1.78 -1.97 -13.13
CA GLU A 85 -1.24 -1.79 -14.48
C GLU A 85 -2.06 -0.72 -15.18
N VAL A 86 -1.44 0.42 -15.47
CA VAL A 86 -2.06 1.55 -16.16
C VAL A 86 -1.07 2.19 -17.13
N PRO A 87 -1.53 2.99 -18.11
CA PRO A 87 -0.64 3.54 -19.14
C PRO A 87 0.41 4.51 -18.60
N ASP A 88 0.06 5.34 -17.60
CA ASP A 88 0.91 6.44 -17.16
C ASP A 88 0.61 6.86 -15.72
N MET A 89 1.42 7.79 -15.20
CA MET A 89 1.28 8.32 -13.84
C MET A 89 -0.06 9.03 -13.64
N ASP A 90 -0.56 9.74 -14.63
CA ASP A 90 -1.85 10.44 -14.51
C ASP A 90 -2.99 9.46 -14.26
N ALA A 91 -2.99 8.33 -14.94
CA ALA A 91 -3.97 7.27 -14.71
C ALA A 91 -3.81 6.66 -13.31
N ALA A 92 -2.57 6.47 -12.85
CA ALA A 92 -2.30 5.96 -11.50
C ALA A 92 -2.78 6.94 -10.42
N ILE A 93 -2.55 8.24 -10.61
CA ILE A 93 -3.02 9.29 -9.70
C ILE A 93 -4.55 9.29 -9.64
N SER A 94 -5.20 9.15 -10.77
CA SER A 94 -6.67 9.09 -10.84
C SER A 94 -7.21 7.92 -10.01
N TRP A 95 -6.61 6.75 -10.12
CA TRP A 95 -7.00 5.60 -9.30
C TRP A 95 -6.69 5.83 -7.81
N ALA A 96 -5.53 6.40 -7.48
CA ALA A 96 -5.18 6.71 -6.09
C ALA A 96 -6.19 7.67 -5.45
N ALA A 97 -6.61 8.69 -6.19
CA ALA A 97 -7.58 9.68 -5.71
C ALA A 97 -8.96 9.06 -5.42
N ARG A 98 -9.31 7.96 -6.08
CA ARG A 98 -10.57 7.24 -5.87
C ARG A 98 -10.51 6.27 -4.71
N CYS A 99 -9.31 5.97 -4.19
CA CYS A 99 -9.17 5.05 -3.06
C CYS A 99 -9.87 5.61 -1.82
N PRO A 100 -10.67 4.81 -1.11
CA PRO A 100 -11.36 5.28 0.10
C PRO A 100 -10.42 5.89 1.13
N GLY A 101 -9.21 5.39 1.26
CA GLY A 101 -8.21 5.91 2.19
C GLY A 101 -7.62 7.26 1.81
N ALA A 102 -7.79 7.73 0.57
CA ALA A 102 -7.24 9.01 0.12
C ALA A 102 -7.88 10.21 0.84
N GLY A 103 -9.15 10.07 1.27
CA GLY A 103 -9.87 11.14 1.96
C GLY A 103 -9.59 11.22 3.45
N THR A 104 -9.12 10.15 4.07
CA THR A 104 -8.87 10.08 5.51
C THR A 104 -7.41 9.89 5.87
N GLY A 105 -6.58 9.56 4.90
CA GLY A 105 -5.15 9.36 5.06
C GLY A 105 -4.40 9.92 3.88
N THR A 106 -3.33 9.23 3.50
CA THR A 106 -2.45 9.65 2.41
C THR A 106 -2.18 8.48 1.47
N MET A 107 -2.18 8.77 0.19
CA MET A 107 -1.78 7.80 -0.84
C MET A 107 -0.42 8.20 -1.40
N GLU A 108 0.47 7.24 -1.48
CA GLU A 108 1.74 7.41 -2.19
C GLU A 108 1.70 6.56 -3.44
N VAL A 109 2.01 7.14 -4.60
CA VAL A 109 2.04 6.44 -5.89
C VAL A 109 3.49 6.31 -6.31
N ARG A 110 3.96 5.06 -6.46
CA ARG A 110 5.35 4.81 -6.86
C ARG A 110 5.39 3.94 -8.11
N PRO A 111 6.01 4.43 -9.20
CA PRO A 111 6.23 3.59 -10.37
C PRO A 111 7.08 2.38 -10.00
N ILE A 112 6.69 1.23 -10.52
CA ILE A 112 7.53 0.02 -10.42
C ILE A 112 8.64 0.14 -11.46
N TRP A 113 9.84 -0.12 -11.02
CA TRP A 113 11.00 -0.14 -11.90
C TRP A 113 11.10 -1.53 -12.53
N PRO A 114 10.79 -1.69 -13.82
CA PRO A 114 10.90 -3.01 -14.45
C PRO A 114 12.35 -3.53 -14.40
N MET A 115 12.50 -4.81 -14.08
CA MET A 115 13.83 -5.41 -13.98
C MET A 115 14.63 -5.23 -15.27
N ALA A 116 13.96 -5.29 -16.42
CA ALA A 116 14.57 -5.09 -17.72
C ALA A 116 15.31 -3.75 -17.87
N GLU A 117 14.88 -2.72 -17.13
CA GLU A 117 15.46 -1.37 -17.23
C GLU A 117 16.68 -1.18 -16.33
N TYR A 118 16.70 -1.80 -15.13
CA TYR A 118 17.80 -1.59 -14.19
C TYR A 118 18.74 -2.78 -14.06
N MET A 119 18.36 -3.95 -14.55
CA MET A 119 19.19 -5.16 -14.53
C MET A 119 19.12 -5.88 -15.86
N PRO A 120 19.62 -5.28 -16.96
CA PRO A 120 19.48 -5.86 -18.30
C PRO A 120 20.13 -7.24 -18.44
N ALA A 121 21.15 -7.56 -17.62
CA ALA A 121 21.81 -8.86 -17.64
C ALA A 121 20.87 -10.02 -17.27
N TYR A 122 19.78 -9.74 -16.56
CA TYR A 122 18.83 -10.77 -16.14
C TYR A 122 17.68 -10.98 -17.12
N THR A 123 17.65 -10.22 -18.20
CA THR A 123 16.56 -10.25 -19.18
C THR A 123 16.95 -10.81 -20.52
N ALA A 124 18.17 -11.26 -20.64
CA ALA A 124 18.71 -11.82 -21.88
C ALA A 124 18.04 -13.14 -22.27
#